data_6b1bf00750278d44e6abd63c3caf22eb
#
_entry.id   6b1bf00750278d44e6abd63c3caf22eb
#
_cell.length_a   1.000
_cell.length_b   1.000
_cell.length_c   1.000
_cell.angle_alpha   90.00
_cell.angle_beta   90.00
_cell.angle_gamma   90.00
#
_symmetry.space_group_name_H-M   'P 1'
#
loop_
_entity.id
_entity.type
_entity.pdbx_description
1 polymer ?
#
loop_
_entity_poly.entity_id
_entity_poly.type
_entity_poly.pdbx_seq_one_letter_code
_entity_poly.pdbx_strand_id
1 'polypeptide(L)'
;MQIETGSPFRSSVVTKQTFGCFEKQLRLQSWSKSKCLLTTEAVVTSNANDVAPIPLVGEGRLGVLLLNLGGPETLDDVQPFLFNLFSDPDIIRLPRLFRFLQKPLAQFISVARAPKSKEGYASIGGGSPLRQITNAQAEELRKSLCSKNVPAMVYVGMRYWHPFTEEAIAQIKVDGVTKLVVLPLYPQFSISTSGSSLRLLESIFRDDEYLVNMQHTVIPSWYQREGYVTAMSNLIEKELLKFWNSEEVMIFFSAHGVPLAYVEEAGDPYKAEMEECVDLIMEELEKRKIKNPFTLAYQSRVGPVEWLKPYTDDTIIELGQKGVKALLAVPISFVSEHIETLEEIDVEYRELALRSGIREWGRVPALGCEPTFISDLADAVIESLPYVGAMSVSNLEARQSLVPLGSVEELLAAYDSQRRELPSLVTVWEWGWTKSAETWNGRAAMLAVLVLVVLEVSKGEGFLHQWGILPLFH
;
A
#
# COMPACT_ATOMS: atom_id res chain seq x y z
N MET A 1 -65.27 -19.78 -27.49
CA MET A 1 -65.91 -19.58 -26.19
C MET A 1 -65.00 -18.70 -25.33
N GLN A 2 -65.47 -17.50 -25.16
CA GLN A 2 -64.84 -16.42 -24.38
C GLN A 2 -64.55 -16.87 -22.95
N ILE A 3 -63.54 -16.33 -22.32
CA ILE A 3 -63.65 -15.28 -21.29
C ILE A 3 -62.25 -14.74 -20.98
N GLU A 4 -62.13 -13.42 -21.19
CA GLU A 4 -61.11 -12.52 -20.60
C GLU A 4 -61.20 -12.52 -19.06
N THR A 5 -60.09 -12.25 -18.37
CA THR A 5 -60.06 -11.14 -17.43
C THR A 5 -58.62 -10.86 -16.99
N GLY A 6 -58.19 -9.63 -17.23
CA GLY A 6 -56.96 -9.07 -16.72
C GLY A 6 -57.10 -8.64 -15.27
N SER A 7 -55.99 -8.45 -14.60
CA SER A 7 -55.89 -7.68 -13.38
C SER A 7 -54.48 -7.05 -13.25
N PRO A 8 -54.41 -5.80 -12.82
CA PRO A 8 -53.18 -5.00 -12.89
C PRO A 8 -52.32 -5.17 -11.68
N PHE A 9 -51.01 -5.14 -11.90
CA PHE A 9 -49.99 -5.05 -10.86
C PHE A 9 -50.11 -3.71 -10.11
N ARG A 10 -50.42 -3.78 -8.84
CA ARG A 10 -50.28 -2.68 -7.88
C ARG A 10 -48.85 -2.52 -7.47
N SER A 11 -48.30 -1.33 -7.75
CA SER A 11 -47.07 -0.80 -7.12
C SER A 11 -47.29 -0.64 -5.62
N SER A 12 -46.57 -1.39 -4.81
CA SER A 12 -46.47 -1.14 -3.38
C SER A 12 -45.35 -0.13 -3.10
N VAL A 13 -45.82 1.07 -2.73
CA VAL A 13 -45.00 2.13 -2.13
C VAL A 13 -44.49 1.62 -0.77
N VAL A 14 -43.17 1.42 -0.66
CA VAL A 14 -42.55 1.14 0.63
C VAL A 14 -42.31 2.47 1.34
N THR A 15 -43.06 2.68 2.40
CA THR A 15 -42.90 3.79 3.34
C THR A 15 -41.54 3.76 3.99
N LYS A 16 -40.78 4.85 3.83
CA LYS A 16 -39.57 5.14 4.59
C LYS A 16 -39.92 5.31 6.07
N GLN A 17 -39.50 4.36 6.91
CA GLN A 17 -39.38 4.60 8.34
C GLN A 17 -38.10 5.40 8.61
N THR A 18 -38.29 6.62 9.05
CA THR A 18 -37.26 7.51 9.56
C THR A 18 -36.76 7.00 10.88
N PHE A 19 -35.56 6.40 10.90
CA PHE A 19 -34.75 6.31 12.09
C PHE A 19 -33.94 7.59 12.24
N GLY A 20 -34.13 8.27 13.35
CA GLY A 20 -33.41 9.48 13.70
C GLY A 20 -31.91 9.19 13.81
N CYS A 21 -31.17 9.69 12.86
CA CYS A 21 -29.73 9.69 12.89
C CYS A 21 -29.26 10.95 13.60
N PHE A 22 -28.47 10.79 14.64
CA PHE A 22 -27.72 11.87 15.25
C PHE A 22 -26.75 12.43 14.20
N GLU A 23 -27.11 13.54 13.60
CA GLU A 23 -26.20 14.34 12.76
C GLU A 23 -25.09 14.94 13.64
N LYS A 24 -23.94 14.28 13.67
CA LYS A 24 -22.68 14.99 13.86
C LYS A 24 -22.26 15.53 12.50
N GLN A 25 -22.58 16.79 12.25
CA GLN A 25 -22.00 17.57 11.17
C GLN A 25 -20.47 17.60 11.32
N LEU A 26 -19.80 16.71 10.60
CA LEU A 26 -18.42 16.92 10.20
C LEU A 26 -18.43 17.95 9.08
N ARG A 27 -18.20 19.21 9.42
CA ARG A 27 -17.86 20.23 8.43
C ARG A 27 -16.54 19.83 7.79
N LEU A 28 -16.63 19.34 6.57
CA LEU A 28 -15.54 19.39 5.61
C LEU A 28 -15.21 20.86 5.40
N GLN A 29 -14.19 21.34 6.07
CA GLN A 29 -13.58 22.62 5.72
C GLN A 29 -12.76 22.39 4.47
N SER A 30 -13.32 22.85 3.34
CA SER A 30 -12.56 23.08 2.13
C SER A 30 -11.34 23.92 2.49
N TRP A 31 -10.15 23.45 2.14
CA TRP A 31 -8.93 24.24 2.17
C TRP A 31 -9.01 25.30 1.09
N SER A 32 -9.68 26.41 1.41
CA SER A 32 -9.52 27.64 0.65
C SER A 32 -8.15 28.23 1.00
N LYS A 33 -7.44 28.64 -0.04
CA LYS A 33 -6.18 29.37 0.01
C LYS A 33 -6.30 30.56 0.98
N SER A 34 -6.01 30.35 2.26
CA SER A 34 -5.81 31.44 3.21
C SER A 34 -4.41 32.00 2.98
N LYS A 35 -4.34 33.12 2.27
CA LYS A 35 -3.20 34.02 2.33
C LYS A 35 -3.07 34.51 3.76
N CYS A 36 -2.08 34.00 4.48
CA CYS A 36 -1.68 34.55 5.74
C CYS A 36 -0.94 35.88 5.45
N LEU A 37 -1.64 36.99 5.58
CA LEU A 37 -1.07 38.36 5.62
C LEU A 37 -0.53 38.55 7.02
N LEU A 38 0.74 38.26 7.25
CA LEU A 38 1.51 38.83 8.34
C LEU A 38 2.05 40.19 7.87
N THR A 39 1.34 41.23 8.23
CA THR A 39 1.86 42.61 8.17
C THR A 39 2.86 42.80 9.29
N THR A 40 4.13 42.66 8.98
CA THR A 40 5.20 43.33 9.72
C THR A 40 5.73 44.43 8.83
N GLU A 41 5.40 45.67 9.15
CA GLU A 41 6.04 46.84 8.58
C GLU A 41 7.53 46.85 8.99
N ALA A 42 8.38 46.41 8.07
CA ALA A 42 9.79 46.74 8.12
C ALA A 42 10.08 47.70 6.99
N VAL A 43 10.39 48.93 7.37
CA VAL A 43 10.93 49.96 6.49
C VAL A 43 12.21 49.42 5.86
N VAL A 44 12.19 49.15 4.56
CA VAL A 44 13.41 48.90 3.78
C VAL A 44 13.50 49.96 2.71
N THR A 45 14.45 50.86 2.93
CA THR A 45 14.96 51.77 1.90
C THR A 45 15.92 50.99 0.97
N SER A 46 15.60 51.04 -0.33
CA SER A 46 16.45 51.03 -1.52
C SER A 46 17.61 50.04 -1.64
N ASN A 47 17.57 49.13 -2.60
CA ASN A 47 18.27 49.09 -3.89
C ASN A 47 17.96 47.77 -4.58
N ALA A 48 17.25 47.84 -5.70
CA ALA A 48 17.11 46.74 -6.63
C ALA A 48 18.44 46.56 -7.37
N ASN A 49 19.13 45.45 -7.10
CA ASN A 49 19.99 44.74 -8.06
C ASN A 49 20.53 43.47 -7.39
N ASP A 50 20.34 42.34 -8.06
CA ASP A 50 20.99 41.06 -7.83
C ASP A 50 20.82 40.43 -6.42
N VAL A 51 19.61 40.03 -6.07
CA VAL A 51 19.43 39.03 -5.03
C VAL A 51 19.41 37.66 -5.73
N ALA A 52 20.56 36.99 -5.69
CA ALA A 52 20.58 35.53 -5.96
C ALA A 52 19.54 34.85 -5.04
N PRO A 53 18.76 33.86 -5.54
CA PRO A 53 17.77 33.20 -4.72
C PRO A 53 18.46 32.60 -3.50
N ILE A 54 18.00 32.97 -2.31
CA ILE A 54 18.48 32.42 -1.04
C ILE A 54 18.18 30.91 -1.10
N PRO A 55 19.19 30.04 -0.95
CA PRO A 55 18.94 28.60 -0.96
C PRO A 55 17.99 28.27 0.21
N LEU A 56 16.89 27.60 -0.10
CA LEU A 56 15.87 27.13 0.88
C LEU A 56 16.45 26.18 1.93
N VAL A 57 17.66 25.68 1.71
CA VAL A 57 18.38 24.76 2.59
C VAL A 57 19.51 25.54 3.28
N GLY A 58 19.37 25.81 4.58
CA GLY A 58 20.48 26.28 5.40
C GLY A 58 21.62 25.25 5.45
N GLU A 59 22.79 25.65 5.98
CA GLU A 59 24.02 24.83 6.03
C GLU A 59 23.74 23.37 6.46
N GLY A 60 23.68 22.44 5.49
CA GLY A 60 23.49 21.00 5.72
C GLY A 60 23.27 20.26 4.42
N ARG A 61 23.78 19.03 4.31
CA ARG A 61 23.57 18.16 3.16
C ARG A 61 22.20 17.49 3.23
N LEU A 62 21.35 17.78 2.25
CA LEU A 62 20.02 17.18 2.13
C LEU A 62 20.11 15.83 1.39
N GLY A 63 19.54 14.81 1.99
CA GLY A 63 19.29 13.51 1.39
C GLY A 63 17.79 13.22 1.26
N VAL A 64 17.41 12.47 0.23
CA VAL A 64 16.08 11.87 0.07
C VAL A 64 16.27 10.37 -0.02
N LEU A 65 15.62 9.61 0.84
CA LEU A 65 15.65 8.16 0.83
C LEU A 65 14.33 7.63 0.26
N LEU A 66 14.39 7.08 -0.94
CA LEU A 66 13.28 6.35 -1.55
C LEU A 66 13.24 4.94 -0.99
N LEU A 67 12.09 4.51 -0.46
CA LEU A 67 11.88 3.15 0.02
C LEU A 67 10.99 2.39 -0.94
N ASN A 68 11.39 1.15 -1.26
CA ASN A 68 10.62 0.24 -2.11
C ASN A 68 10.78 -1.21 -1.63
N LEU A 69 9.97 -2.14 -2.15
CA LEU A 69 10.00 -3.56 -1.79
C LEU A 69 11.31 -4.26 -2.19
N GLY A 70 11.78 -3.97 -3.40
CA GLY A 70 12.82 -4.75 -4.04
C GLY A 70 12.26 -5.97 -4.80
N GLY A 71 13.12 -6.61 -5.58
CA GLY A 71 12.79 -7.81 -6.34
C GLY A 71 14.04 -8.49 -6.85
N PRO A 72 14.00 -9.81 -7.14
CA PRO A 72 15.15 -10.56 -7.61
C PRO A 72 15.60 -10.06 -8.99
N GLU A 73 16.90 -9.86 -9.17
CA GLU A 73 17.46 -9.41 -10.44
C GLU A 73 17.68 -10.56 -11.43
N THR A 74 17.85 -11.76 -10.90
CA THR A 74 18.04 -12.99 -11.68
C THR A 74 17.15 -14.11 -11.13
N LEU A 75 17.00 -15.19 -11.91
CA LEU A 75 16.25 -16.36 -11.45
C LEU A 75 16.88 -17.05 -10.23
N ASP A 76 18.18 -16.91 -10.03
CA ASP A 76 18.85 -17.49 -8.88
C ASP A 76 18.58 -16.70 -7.58
N ASP A 77 18.27 -15.42 -7.72
CA ASP A 77 17.92 -14.54 -6.60
C ASP A 77 16.50 -14.75 -6.07
N VAL A 78 15.65 -15.46 -6.82
CA VAL A 78 14.21 -15.61 -6.48
C VAL A 78 14.01 -16.27 -5.11
N GLN A 79 14.69 -17.37 -4.83
CA GLN A 79 14.52 -18.07 -3.57
C GLN A 79 15.08 -17.28 -2.36
N PRO A 80 16.29 -16.66 -2.42
CA PRO A 80 16.77 -15.76 -1.37
C PRO A 80 15.86 -14.55 -1.15
N PHE A 81 15.33 -13.93 -2.21
CA PHE A 81 14.36 -12.85 -2.12
C PHE A 81 13.09 -13.28 -1.37
N LEU A 82 12.50 -14.41 -1.76
CA LEU A 82 11.32 -14.97 -1.08
C LEU A 82 11.61 -15.31 0.38
N PHE A 83 12.81 -15.77 0.70
CA PHE A 83 13.20 -16.01 2.08
C PHE A 83 13.21 -14.72 2.90
N ASN A 84 13.77 -13.62 2.36
CA ASN A 84 13.78 -12.33 3.03
C ASN A 84 12.34 -11.82 3.23
N LEU A 85 11.51 -11.91 2.20
CA LEU A 85 10.11 -11.50 2.24
C LEU A 85 9.33 -12.25 3.33
N PHE A 86 9.40 -13.58 3.37
CA PHE A 86 8.66 -14.38 4.33
C PHE A 86 9.28 -14.40 5.74
N SER A 87 10.51 -13.94 5.87
CA SER A 87 11.15 -13.75 7.19
C SER A 87 10.64 -12.51 7.92
N ASP A 88 9.96 -11.60 7.21
CA ASP A 88 9.38 -10.40 7.80
C ASP A 88 8.15 -10.75 8.65
N PRO A 89 8.14 -10.39 9.95
CA PRO A 89 6.99 -10.61 10.83
C PRO A 89 5.78 -9.75 10.45
N ASP A 90 5.93 -8.73 9.62
CA ASP A 90 4.82 -7.93 9.11
C ASP A 90 4.12 -8.57 7.91
N ILE A 91 4.77 -9.51 7.25
CA ILE A 91 4.21 -10.31 6.15
C ILE A 91 3.63 -11.64 6.66
N ILE A 92 4.42 -12.40 7.43
CA ILE A 92 3.94 -13.64 8.07
C ILE A 92 4.01 -13.45 9.58
N ARG A 93 2.85 -13.29 10.21
CA ARG A 93 2.75 -13.05 11.64
C ARG A 93 2.58 -14.35 12.39
N LEU A 94 3.56 -14.67 13.21
CA LEU A 94 3.47 -15.78 14.15
C LEU A 94 3.15 -15.27 15.55
N PRO A 95 2.35 -16.03 16.34
CA PRO A 95 2.17 -15.76 17.75
C PRO A 95 3.52 -15.65 18.48
N ARG A 96 3.60 -14.81 19.51
CA ARG A 96 4.85 -14.58 20.25
C ARG A 96 5.57 -15.86 20.65
N LEU A 97 4.82 -16.88 21.05
CA LEU A 97 5.34 -18.19 21.45
C LEU A 97 6.05 -18.93 20.30
N PHE A 98 5.65 -18.70 19.05
CA PHE A 98 6.16 -19.39 17.86
C PHE A 98 7.10 -18.53 17.01
N ARG A 99 7.50 -17.35 17.46
CA ARG A 99 8.40 -16.45 16.70
C ARG A 99 9.75 -17.09 16.34
N PHE A 100 10.23 -18.01 17.16
CA PHE A 100 11.46 -18.77 16.86
C PHE A 100 11.34 -19.62 15.60
N LEU A 101 10.13 -19.94 15.15
CA LEU A 101 9.87 -20.67 13.91
C LEU A 101 9.80 -19.77 12.67
N GLN A 102 9.92 -18.44 12.81
CA GLN A 102 9.80 -17.49 11.70
C GLN A 102 10.75 -17.82 10.55
N LYS A 103 12.04 -17.92 10.83
CA LYS A 103 13.05 -18.22 9.81
C LYS A 103 12.94 -19.64 9.23
N PRO A 104 12.77 -20.73 10.02
CA PRO A 104 12.48 -22.06 9.49
C PRO A 104 11.24 -22.10 8.59
N LEU A 105 10.16 -21.44 8.97
CA LEU A 105 8.94 -21.36 8.18
C LEU A 105 9.17 -20.59 6.87
N ALA A 106 9.84 -19.44 6.94
CA ALA A 106 10.21 -18.65 5.77
C ALA A 106 11.08 -19.48 4.80
N GLN A 107 12.04 -20.24 5.31
CA GLN A 107 12.87 -21.13 4.49
C GLN A 107 12.03 -22.21 3.79
N PHE A 108 11.13 -22.84 4.51
CA PHE A 108 10.25 -23.85 3.93
C PHE A 108 9.35 -23.26 2.82
N ILE A 109 8.68 -22.13 3.11
CA ILE A 109 7.80 -21.48 2.16
C ILE A 109 8.57 -20.98 0.94
N SER A 110 9.76 -20.36 1.13
CA SER A 110 10.56 -19.85 0.02
C SER A 110 11.00 -20.94 -0.93
N VAL A 111 11.45 -22.09 -0.40
CA VAL A 111 11.82 -23.25 -1.24
C VAL A 111 10.61 -23.82 -1.99
N ALA A 112 9.46 -23.97 -1.32
CA ALA A 112 8.26 -24.50 -1.93
C ALA A 112 7.69 -23.58 -3.03
N ARG A 113 7.80 -22.27 -2.88
CA ARG A 113 7.27 -21.29 -3.84
C ARG A 113 8.25 -20.90 -4.94
N ALA A 114 9.55 -21.08 -4.74
CA ALA A 114 10.59 -20.67 -5.69
C ALA A 114 10.37 -21.19 -7.12
N PRO A 115 9.98 -22.46 -7.37
CA PRO A 115 9.77 -22.94 -8.73
C PRO A 115 8.71 -22.13 -9.48
N LYS A 116 7.50 -21.98 -8.91
CA LYS A 116 6.42 -21.18 -9.53
C LYS A 116 6.83 -19.72 -9.72
N SER A 117 7.47 -19.12 -8.73
CA SER A 117 7.92 -17.72 -8.84
C SER A 117 9.02 -17.57 -9.91
N LYS A 118 9.92 -18.53 -10.08
CA LYS A 118 10.92 -18.53 -11.16
C LYS A 118 10.27 -18.57 -12.54
N GLU A 119 9.19 -19.33 -12.72
CA GLU A 119 8.42 -19.35 -13.96
C GLU A 119 7.84 -17.97 -14.28
N GLY A 120 7.22 -17.31 -13.28
CA GLY A 120 6.70 -15.96 -13.43
C GLY A 120 7.79 -14.94 -13.77
N TYR A 121 8.94 -14.97 -13.06
CA TYR A 121 10.05 -14.07 -13.39
C TYR A 121 10.68 -14.38 -14.76
N ALA A 122 10.73 -15.66 -15.18
CA ALA A 122 11.21 -16.04 -16.49
C ALA A 122 10.32 -15.48 -17.62
N SER A 123 8.99 -15.46 -17.42
CA SER A 123 8.05 -14.92 -18.41
C SER A 123 8.20 -13.40 -18.64
N ILE A 124 8.71 -12.66 -17.65
CA ILE A 124 8.91 -11.21 -17.73
C ILE A 124 10.38 -10.80 -18.04
N GLY A 125 11.22 -11.74 -18.43
CA GLY A 125 12.60 -11.47 -18.86
C GLY A 125 13.69 -11.98 -17.90
N GLY A 126 13.36 -12.77 -16.89
CA GLY A 126 14.34 -13.47 -16.03
C GLY A 126 14.65 -12.77 -14.71
N GLY A 127 14.04 -11.61 -14.44
CA GLY A 127 14.19 -10.86 -13.19
C GLY A 127 13.22 -9.71 -13.09
N SER A 128 13.21 -9.05 -11.93
CA SER A 128 12.36 -7.88 -11.68
C SER A 128 13.00 -6.60 -12.26
N PRO A 129 12.25 -5.78 -13.03
CA PRO A 129 12.74 -4.48 -13.50
C PRO A 129 12.74 -3.40 -12.40
N LEU A 130 12.21 -3.72 -11.20
CA LEU A 130 11.91 -2.77 -10.13
C LEU A 130 13.12 -1.92 -9.73
N ARG A 131 14.31 -2.52 -9.60
CA ARG A 131 15.53 -1.80 -9.25
C ARG A 131 15.91 -0.76 -10.31
N GLN A 132 15.86 -1.14 -11.60
CA GLN A 132 16.19 -0.23 -12.68
C GLN A 132 15.24 0.95 -12.74
N ILE A 133 13.92 0.69 -12.60
CA ILE A 133 12.90 1.73 -12.61
C ILE A 133 13.05 2.65 -11.39
N THR A 134 13.25 2.09 -10.19
CA THR A 134 13.42 2.90 -8.98
C THR A 134 14.69 3.77 -9.05
N ASN A 135 15.79 3.25 -9.60
CA ASN A 135 17.01 4.05 -9.82
C ASN A 135 16.77 5.18 -10.84
N ALA A 136 16.00 4.93 -11.89
CA ALA A 136 15.62 5.97 -12.84
C ALA A 136 14.73 7.03 -12.18
N GLN A 137 13.75 6.63 -11.37
CA GLN A 137 12.91 7.55 -10.58
C GLN A 137 13.76 8.40 -9.63
N ALA A 138 14.76 7.81 -8.96
CA ALA A 138 15.67 8.52 -8.07
C ALA A 138 16.48 9.59 -8.82
N GLU A 139 16.99 9.26 -10.02
CA GLU A 139 17.76 10.21 -10.83
C GLU A 139 16.87 11.33 -11.38
N GLU A 140 15.67 11.03 -11.87
CA GLU A 140 14.73 12.05 -12.33
C GLU A 140 14.24 12.96 -11.17
N LEU A 141 13.99 12.39 -9.99
CA LEU A 141 13.68 13.16 -8.80
C LEU A 141 14.83 14.09 -8.41
N ARG A 142 16.07 13.61 -8.45
CA ARG A 142 17.27 14.40 -8.20
C ARG A 142 17.35 15.59 -9.15
N LYS A 143 17.12 15.36 -10.45
CA LYS A 143 17.11 16.43 -11.48
C LYS A 143 15.98 17.43 -11.23
N SER A 144 14.79 16.95 -10.91
CA SER A 144 13.62 17.78 -10.61
C SER A 144 13.87 18.68 -9.39
N LEU A 145 14.42 18.14 -8.30
CA LEU A 145 14.81 18.91 -7.10
C LEU A 145 15.87 19.96 -7.44
N CYS A 146 16.88 19.61 -8.21
CA CYS A 146 17.91 20.53 -8.67
C CYS A 146 17.32 21.69 -9.50
N SER A 147 16.39 21.39 -10.43
CA SER A 147 15.71 22.40 -11.24
C SER A 147 14.84 23.37 -10.42
N LYS A 148 14.37 22.91 -9.26
CA LYS A 148 13.59 23.70 -8.29
C LYS A 148 14.49 24.41 -7.24
N ASN A 149 15.81 24.49 -7.48
CA ASN A 149 16.82 25.10 -6.59
C ASN A 149 16.92 24.43 -5.19
N VAL A 150 16.60 23.14 -5.09
CA VAL A 150 16.75 22.34 -3.88
C VAL A 150 17.64 21.12 -4.21
N PRO A 151 18.97 21.32 -4.35
CA PRO A 151 19.87 20.20 -4.65
C PRO A 151 19.87 19.20 -3.49
N ALA A 152 19.55 17.94 -3.78
CA ALA A 152 19.53 16.86 -2.82
C ALA A 152 20.21 15.61 -3.41
N MET A 153 20.81 14.79 -2.54
CA MET A 153 21.24 13.45 -2.88
C MET A 153 20.05 12.51 -2.75
N VAL A 154 19.79 11.67 -3.74
CA VAL A 154 18.67 10.73 -3.70
C VAL A 154 19.21 9.31 -3.60
N TYR A 155 18.75 8.57 -2.60
CA TYR A 155 19.16 7.21 -2.29
C TYR A 155 17.98 6.26 -2.46
N VAL A 156 18.27 5.01 -2.79
CA VAL A 156 17.27 3.95 -2.90
C VAL A 156 17.56 2.90 -1.83
N GLY A 157 16.57 2.60 -1.00
CA GLY A 157 16.58 1.53 -0.02
C GLY A 157 15.48 0.53 -0.32
N MET A 158 15.85 -0.74 -0.52
CA MET A 158 14.91 -1.83 -0.74
C MET A 158 14.70 -2.63 0.54
N ARG A 159 13.46 -3.12 0.73
CA ARG A 159 13.12 -3.86 1.95
C ARG A 159 13.60 -5.31 1.93
N TYR A 160 13.50 -5.98 0.78
CA TYR A 160 13.72 -7.42 0.69
C TYR A 160 14.81 -7.84 -0.28
N TRP A 161 15.41 -6.90 -1.02
CA TRP A 161 16.51 -7.15 -1.93
C TRP A 161 17.46 -5.95 -2.02
N HIS A 162 18.56 -6.10 -2.77
CA HIS A 162 19.56 -5.05 -2.94
C HIS A 162 19.08 -3.86 -3.81
N PRO A 163 19.52 -2.64 -3.47
CA PRO A 163 20.28 -2.27 -2.28
C PRO A 163 19.38 -2.28 -1.05
N PHE A 164 19.74 -3.04 -0.02
CA PHE A 164 18.99 -3.04 1.22
C PHE A 164 18.93 -1.64 1.86
N THR A 165 17.91 -1.40 2.69
CA THR A 165 17.79 -0.13 3.42
C THR A 165 19.04 0.16 4.24
N GLU A 166 19.66 -0.85 4.83
CA GLU A 166 20.92 -0.76 5.60
C GLU A 166 22.09 -0.30 4.73
N GLU A 167 22.16 -0.74 3.48
CA GLU A 167 23.19 -0.33 2.50
C GLU A 167 23.01 1.14 2.12
N ALA A 168 21.77 1.56 1.88
CA ALA A 168 21.44 2.95 1.60
C ALA A 168 21.80 3.86 2.77
N ILE A 169 21.50 3.45 4.01
CA ILE A 169 21.85 4.19 5.22
C ILE A 169 23.37 4.27 5.40
N ALA A 170 24.10 3.19 5.12
CA ALA A 170 25.55 3.22 5.16
C ALA A 170 26.14 4.27 4.19
N GLN A 171 25.58 4.37 2.96
CA GLN A 171 25.99 5.36 1.99
C GLN A 171 25.62 6.80 2.43
N ILE A 172 24.43 7.01 2.97
CA ILE A 172 23.98 8.28 3.54
C ILE A 172 24.95 8.80 4.60
N LYS A 173 25.47 7.90 5.46
CA LYS A 173 26.47 8.25 6.49
C LYS A 173 27.82 8.61 5.88
N VAL A 174 28.28 7.84 4.87
CA VAL A 174 29.56 8.13 4.17
C VAL A 174 29.49 9.50 3.49
N ASP A 175 28.37 9.83 2.88
CA ASP A 175 28.18 11.11 2.19
C ASP A 175 27.95 12.29 3.15
N GLY A 176 27.83 12.02 4.44
CA GLY A 176 27.70 13.05 5.48
C GLY A 176 26.38 13.85 5.38
N VAL A 177 25.29 13.16 5.05
CA VAL A 177 23.94 13.75 5.02
C VAL A 177 23.50 14.12 6.42
N THR A 178 23.04 15.35 6.60
CA THR A 178 22.61 15.88 7.90
C THR A 178 21.10 16.07 8.01
N LYS A 179 20.41 16.16 6.85
CA LYS A 179 18.97 16.30 6.76
C LYS A 179 18.43 15.22 5.81
N LEU A 180 17.46 14.43 6.25
CA LEU A 180 16.92 13.33 5.47
C LEU A 180 15.40 13.42 5.34
N VAL A 181 14.91 13.35 4.10
CA VAL A 181 13.50 13.13 3.80
C VAL A 181 13.32 11.67 3.38
N VAL A 182 12.47 10.94 4.08
CA VAL A 182 12.14 9.54 3.77
C VAL A 182 10.84 9.52 2.97
N LEU A 183 10.89 8.95 1.77
CA LEU A 183 9.77 8.90 0.83
C LEU A 183 9.54 7.45 0.37
N PRO A 184 8.63 6.71 1.00
CA PRO A 184 8.19 5.42 0.50
C PRO A 184 7.51 5.58 -0.88
N LEU A 185 7.86 4.75 -1.84
CA LEU A 185 7.27 4.75 -3.19
C LEU A 185 5.95 3.94 -3.22
N TYR A 186 5.18 4.04 -2.15
CA TYR A 186 3.83 3.51 -2.03
C TYR A 186 2.87 4.69 -1.88
N PRO A 187 1.93 4.88 -2.82
CA PRO A 187 1.01 6.02 -2.73
C PRO A 187 0.17 5.98 -1.46
N GLN A 188 -0.33 4.80 -1.10
CA GLN A 188 -1.13 4.56 0.09
C GLN A 188 -0.30 3.94 1.20
N PHE A 189 -0.61 4.27 2.45
CA PHE A 189 0.01 3.64 3.60
C PHE A 189 -0.58 2.26 3.87
N SER A 190 0.28 1.28 4.13
CA SER A 190 -0.12 -0.01 4.73
C SER A 190 0.93 -0.46 5.75
N ILE A 191 0.46 -1.16 6.77
CA ILE A 191 1.30 -1.77 7.80
C ILE A 191 2.33 -2.73 7.21
N SER A 192 1.95 -3.47 6.16
CA SER A 192 2.80 -4.48 5.52
C SER A 192 3.82 -3.92 4.53
N THR A 193 3.65 -2.69 4.05
CA THR A 193 4.52 -2.05 3.05
C THR A 193 5.29 -0.88 3.67
N SER A 194 4.72 0.34 3.65
CA SER A 194 5.33 1.52 4.27
C SER A 194 5.64 1.27 5.74
N GLY A 195 4.71 0.68 6.49
CA GLY A 195 4.88 0.37 7.91
C GLY A 195 6.04 -0.57 8.19
N SER A 196 6.21 -1.66 7.42
CA SER A 196 7.35 -2.58 7.56
C SER A 196 8.68 -1.87 7.28
N SER A 197 8.75 -1.11 6.18
CA SER A 197 9.96 -0.36 5.80
C SER A 197 10.32 0.71 6.86
N LEU A 198 9.34 1.42 7.38
CA LEU A 198 9.55 2.45 8.39
C LEU A 198 9.93 1.85 9.76
N ARG A 199 9.39 0.71 10.15
CA ARG A 199 9.81 0.00 11.38
C ARG A 199 11.25 -0.48 11.31
N LEU A 200 11.67 -1.01 10.14
CA LEU A 200 13.09 -1.34 9.93
C LEU A 200 13.95 -0.10 10.09
N LEU A 201 13.58 0.99 9.41
CA LEU A 201 14.32 2.26 9.49
C LEU A 201 14.37 2.79 10.94
N GLU A 202 13.26 2.75 11.66
CA GLU A 202 13.20 3.12 13.08
C GLU A 202 14.17 2.27 13.95
N SER A 203 14.24 0.96 13.72
CA SER A 203 15.18 0.11 14.45
C SER A 203 16.63 0.48 14.16
N ILE A 204 16.96 0.77 12.90
CA ILE A 204 18.31 1.22 12.50
C ILE A 204 18.64 2.57 13.15
N PHE A 205 17.70 3.52 13.14
CA PHE A 205 17.91 4.85 13.73
C PHE A 205 18.09 4.80 15.25
N ARG A 206 17.40 3.89 15.93
CA ARG A 206 17.49 3.72 17.38
C ARG A 206 18.87 3.24 17.83
N ASP A 207 19.48 2.36 17.04
CA ASP A 207 20.70 1.67 17.40
C ASP A 207 21.97 2.38 16.90
N ASP A 208 21.84 3.46 16.12
CA ASP A 208 22.95 4.15 15.47
C ASP A 208 23.12 5.59 15.98
N GLU A 209 24.28 5.86 16.58
CA GLU A 209 24.60 7.15 17.21
C GLU A 209 24.64 8.34 16.23
N TYR A 210 25.05 8.11 14.96
CA TYR A 210 25.00 9.13 13.92
C TYR A 210 23.58 9.49 13.54
N LEU A 211 22.74 8.48 13.35
CA LEU A 211 21.35 8.64 12.90
C LEU A 211 20.45 9.25 13.96
N VAL A 212 20.72 8.97 15.22
CA VAL A 212 20.05 9.59 16.38
C VAL A 212 20.09 11.11 16.31
N ASN A 213 21.18 11.69 15.79
CA ASN A 213 21.39 13.13 15.67
C ASN A 213 20.99 13.68 14.28
N MET A 214 20.67 12.83 13.32
CA MET A 214 20.24 13.24 11.98
C MET A 214 18.85 13.84 12.02
N GLN A 215 18.71 15.02 11.45
CA GLN A 215 17.39 15.63 11.25
C GLN A 215 16.67 14.90 10.12
N HIS A 216 15.47 14.36 10.38
CA HIS A 216 14.73 13.64 9.36
C HIS A 216 13.22 13.91 9.44
N THR A 217 12.53 13.62 8.35
CA THR A 217 11.07 13.58 8.25
C THR A 217 10.64 12.46 7.33
N VAL A 218 9.38 12.05 7.41
CA VAL A 218 8.80 11.00 6.62
C VAL A 218 7.56 11.50 5.91
N ILE A 219 7.38 11.13 4.64
CA ILE A 219 6.15 11.34 3.88
C ILE A 219 5.43 9.98 3.82
N PRO A 220 4.52 9.65 4.73
CA PRO A 220 4.03 8.28 4.91
C PRO A 220 3.07 7.82 3.82
N SER A 221 2.31 8.73 3.22
CA SER A 221 1.41 8.51 2.08
C SER A 221 1.23 9.79 1.28
N TRP A 222 0.90 9.67 -0.01
CA TRP A 222 0.86 10.81 -0.92
C TRP A 222 -0.12 10.61 -2.10
N TYR A 223 -1.06 9.66 -1.99
CA TYR A 223 -2.07 9.35 -3.02
C TYR A 223 -3.01 10.51 -3.35
N GLN A 224 -3.18 11.47 -2.45
CA GLN A 224 -4.04 12.65 -2.62
C GLN A 224 -3.38 13.77 -3.44
N ARG A 225 -2.12 13.61 -3.83
CA ARG A 225 -1.38 14.66 -4.52
C ARG A 225 -1.93 14.89 -5.93
N GLU A 226 -2.12 16.18 -6.27
CA GLU A 226 -2.70 16.59 -7.54
C GLU A 226 -1.90 16.08 -8.74
N GLY A 227 -0.55 16.13 -8.67
CA GLY A 227 0.31 15.66 -9.75
C GLY A 227 0.23 14.14 -9.94
N TYR A 228 0.11 13.37 -8.86
CA TYR A 228 -0.12 11.93 -8.92
C TYR A 228 -1.47 11.60 -9.58
N VAL A 229 -2.55 12.23 -9.11
CA VAL A 229 -3.91 12.02 -9.65
C VAL A 229 -3.96 12.41 -11.13
N THR A 230 -3.36 13.56 -11.48
CA THR A 230 -3.28 14.04 -12.87
C THR A 230 -2.50 13.07 -13.75
N ALA A 231 -1.35 12.58 -13.31
CA ALA A 231 -0.52 11.65 -14.07
C ALA A 231 -1.24 10.32 -14.31
N MET A 232 -1.89 9.74 -13.28
CA MET A 232 -2.71 8.54 -13.44
C MET A 232 -3.85 8.76 -14.41
N SER A 233 -4.57 9.87 -14.29
CA SER A 233 -5.67 10.21 -15.20
C SER A 233 -5.21 10.37 -16.65
N ASN A 234 -4.01 10.96 -16.88
CA ASN A 234 -3.41 11.08 -18.22
C ASN A 234 -3.13 9.69 -18.82
N LEU A 235 -2.60 8.76 -18.02
CA LEU A 235 -2.31 7.40 -18.48
C LEU A 235 -3.61 6.63 -18.77
N ILE A 236 -4.62 6.75 -17.91
CA ILE A 236 -5.92 6.11 -18.12
C ILE A 236 -6.58 6.63 -19.40
N GLU A 237 -6.64 7.95 -19.59
CA GLU A 237 -7.19 8.57 -20.78
C GLU A 237 -6.48 8.10 -22.06
N LYS A 238 -5.14 8.08 -22.04
CA LYS A 238 -4.31 7.59 -23.16
C LYS A 238 -4.57 6.13 -23.51
N GLU A 239 -4.76 5.27 -22.49
CA GLU A 239 -5.02 3.85 -22.72
C GLU A 239 -6.46 3.60 -23.17
N LEU A 240 -7.45 4.37 -22.67
CA LEU A 240 -8.84 4.30 -23.13
C LEU A 240 -8.97 4.58 -24.63
N LEU A 241 -8.20 5.53 -25.16
CA LEU A 241 -8.20 5.88 -26.60
C LEU A 241 -7.75 4.73 -27.52
N LYS A 242 -7.15 3.66 -26.99
CA LYS A 242 -6.75 2.49 -27.77
C LYS A 242 -7.90 1.50 -28.00
N PHE A 243 -8.98 1.61 -27.25
CA PHE A 243 -10.13 0.74 -27.40
C PHE A 243 -11.04 1.21 -28.54
N TRP A 244 -11.72 0.27 -29.18
CA TRP A 244 -12.64 0.57 -30.28
C TRP A 244 -13.80 1.45 -29.83
N ASN A 245 -14.38 1.15 -28.67
CA ASN A 245 -15.43 1.96 -28.04
C ASN A 245 -15.00 2.35 -26.62
N SER A 246 -14.26 3.46 -26.52
CA SER A 246 -13.68 3.91 -25.26
C SER A 246 -14.73 4.23 -24.18
N GLU A 247 -15.94 4.62 -24.54
CA GLU A 247 -17.01 5.01 -23.59
C GLU A 247 -17.64 3.79 -22.88
N GLU A 248 -17.56 2.58 -23.46
CA GLU A 248 -18.12 1.35 -22.89
C GLU A 248 -17.08 0.54 -22.10
N VAL A 249 -15.84 1.00 -22.04
CA VAL A 249 -14.77 0.31 -21.31
C VAL A 249 -15.01 0.41 -19.80
N MET A 250 -14.99 -0.72 -19.11
CA MET A 250 -14.96 -0.76 -17.64
C MET A 250 -13.54 -0.45 -17.16
N ILE A 251 -13.37 0.61 -16.36
CA ILE A 251 -12.11 0.90 -15.67
C ILE A 251 -12.03 -0.01 -14.44
N PHE A 252 -11.03 -0.87 -14.40
CA PHE A 252 -10.85 -1.89 -13.37
C PHE A 252 -9.61 -1.57 -12.54
N PHE A 253 -9.80 -0.92 -11.39
CA PHE A 253 -8.71 -0.66 -10.46
C PHE A 253 -8.32 -1.96 -9.74
N SER A 254 -7.08 -2.40 -9.94
CA SER A 254 -6.52 -3.57 -9.28
C SER A 254 -5.54 -3.12 -8.21
N ALA A 255 -5.90 -3.33 -6.96
CA ALA A 255 -5.09 -3.03 -5.79
C ALA A 255 -4.49 -4.31 -5.22
N HIS A 256 -3.29 -4.23 -4.64
CA HIS A 256 -2.75 -5.35 -3.89
C HIS A 256 -3.62 -5.61 -2.64
N GLY A 257 -4.02 -6.86 -2.43
CA GLY A 257 -4.81 -7.23 -1.26
C GLY A 257 -3.97 -7.19 0.02
N VAL A 258 -4.66 -6.95 1.14
CA VAL A 258 -4.07 -7.14 2.48
C VAL A 258 -5.00 -8.00 3.32
N PRO A 259 -4.50 -8.74 4.33
CA PRO A 259 -5.36 -9.48 5.24
C PRO A 259 -6.39 -8.57 5.92
N LEU A 260 -7.65 -9.01 5.95
CA LEU A 260 -8.76 -8.22 6.52
C LEU A 260 -8.50 -7.81 7.98
N ALA A 261 -7.81 -8.67 8.74
CA ALA A 261 -7.44 -8.38 10.12
C ALA A 261 -6.52 -7.15 10.26
N TYR A 262 -5.74 -6.78 9.22
CA TYR A 262 -4.92 -5.57 9.27
C TYR A 262 -5.79 -4.31 9.32
N VAL A 263 -6.87 -4.30 8.57
CA VAL A 263 -7.80 -3.18 8.51
C VAL A 263 -8.73 -3.17 9.72
N GLU A 264 -9.37 -4.32 10.03
CA GLU A 264 -10.40 -4.38 11.06
C GLU A 264 -9.85 -4.40 12.49
N GLU A 265 -8.73 -5.11 12.73
CA GLU A 265 -8.17 -5.30 14.08
C GLU A 265 -7.01 -4.35 14.36
N ALA A 266 -6.19 -4.05 13.34
CA ALA A 266 -4.99 -3.25 13.49
C ALA A 266 -5.16 -1.78 13.10
N GLY A 267 -6.29 -1.42 12.50
CA GLY A 267 -6.56 -0.04 12.09
C GLY A 267 -5.71 0.43 10.90
N ASP A 268 -5.30 -0.49 10.00
CA ASP A 268 -4.58 -0.12 8.78
C ASP A 268 -5.46 0.78 7.89
N PRO A 269 -5.05 2.02 7.58
CA PRO A 269 -5.85 2.93 6.77
C PRO A 269 -5.90 2.55 5.29
N TYR A 270 -5.16 1.54 4.86
CA TYR A 270 -4.94 1.16 3.47
C TYR A 270 -6.23 1.09 2.63
N LYS A 271 -7.28 0.45 3.16
CA LYS A 271 -8.55 0.34 2.45
C LYS A 271 -9.18 1.71 2.19
N ALA A 272 -9.25 2.56 3.22
CA ALA A 272 -9.83 3.89 3.12
C ALA A 272 -9.02 4.79 2.18
N GLU A 273 -7.69 4.76 2.28
CA GLU A 273 -6.80 5.52 1.39
C GLU A 273 -6.90 5.03 -0.06
N MET A 274 -7.10 3.74 -0.28
CA MET A 274 -7.29 3.17 -1.61
C MET A 274 -8.61 3.59 -2.24
N GLU A 275 -9.72 3.51 -1.49
CA GLU A 275 -11.04 3.92 -1.96
C GLU A 275 -11.04 5.43 -2.28
N GLU A 276 -10.51 6.28 -1.39
CA GLU A 276 -10.38 7.71 -1.63
C GLU A 276 -9.47 8.02 -2.84
N CYS A 277 -8.38 7.28 -3.03
CA CYS A 277 -7.50 7.43 -4.18
C CYS A 277 -8.23 7.17 -5.50
N VAL A 278 -9.04 6.11 -5.57
CA VAL A 278 -9.87 5.79 -6.73
C VAL A 278 -10.89 6.90 -7.00
N ASP A 279 -11.55 7.36 -5.95
CA ASP A 279 -12.54 8.45 -6.08
C ASP A 279 -11.90 9.73 -6.62
N LEU A 280 -10.73 10.13 -6.13
CA LEU A 280 -9.99 11.31 -6.62
C LEU A 280 -9.61 11.20 -8.10
N ILE A 281 -9.17 10.01 -8.54
CA ILE A 281 -8.85 9.77 -9.95
C ILE A 281 -10.10 9.83 -10.80
N MET A 282 -11.21 9.23 -10.36
CA MET A 282 -12.47 9.24 -11.08
C MET A 282 -13.08 10.65 -11.15
N GLU A 283 -12.98 11.45 -10.08
CA GLU A 283 -13.37 12.86 -10.10
C GLU A 283 -12.56 13.66 -11.13
N GLU A 284 -11.25 13.42 -11.22
CA GLU A 284 -10.42 14.09 -12.23
C GLU A 284 -10.79 13.65 -13.66
N LEU A 285 -11.08 12.36 -13.88
CA LEU A 285 -11.56 11.85 -15.17
C LEU A 285 -12.94 12.44 -15.53
N GLU A 286 -13.84 12.59 -14.55
CA GLU A 286 -15.15 13.22 -14.78
C GLU A 286 -15.02 14.69 -15.21
N LYS A 287 -14.10 15.47 -14.62
CA LYS A 287 -13.77 16.84 -15.07
C LYS A 287 -13.33 16.86 -16.53
N ARG A 288 -12.68 15.79 -17.01
CA ARG A 288 -12.28 15.59 -18.41
C ARG A 288 -13.40 15.02 -19.29
N LYS A 289 -14.61 14.84 -18.73
CA LYS A 289 -15.79 14.25 -19.39
C LYS A 289 -15.66 12.75 -19.70
N ILE A 290 -14.76 12.05 -19.04
CA ILE A 290 -14.62 10.60 -19.08
C ILE A 290 -15.52 10.04 -17.98
N LYS A 291 -16.61 9.34 -18.37
CA LYS A 291 -17.66 8.84 -17.46
C LYS A 291 -17.78 7.31 -17.51
N ASN A 292 -16.69 6.66 -17.76
CA ASN A 292 -16.64 5.21 -17.82
C ASN A 292 -17.09 4.59 -16.48
N PRO A 293 -17.79 3.45 -16.51
CA PRO A 293 -18.04 2.68 -15.31
C PRO A 293 -16.71 2.17 -14.75
N PHE A 294 -16.63 2.07 -13.43
CA PHE A 294 -15.42 1.60 -12.76
C PHE A 294 -15.71 0.64 -11.60
N THR A 295 -14.71 -0.11 -11.20
CA THR A 295 -14.75 -0.96 -10.02
C THR A 295 -13.35 -1.09 -9.44
N LEU A 296 -13.26 -1.31 -8.11
CA LEU A 296 -12.04 -1.60 -7.39
C LEU A 296 -12.07 -3.05 -6.92
N ALA A 297 -10.98 -3.79 -7.13
CA ALA A 297 -10.82 -5.15 -6.62
C ALA A 297 -9.40 -5.36 -6.10
N TYR A 298 -9.24 -6.41 -5.27
CA TYR A 298 -8.00 -6.71 -4.57
C TYR A 298 -7.41 -8.03 -5.07
N GLN A 299 -6.12 -7.96 -5.49
CA GLN A 299 -5.37 -9.09 -6.06
C GLN A 299 -4.47 -9.80 -5.04
N SER A 300 -3.82 -10.87 -5.47
CA SER A 300 -2.70 -11.53 -4.79
C SER A 300 -3.04 -12.13 -3.41
N ARG A 301 -4.29 -12.61 -3.22
CA ARG A 301 -4.66 -13.31 -1.98
C ARG A 301 -3.84 -14.59 -1.78
N VAL A 302 -3.30 -14.79 -0.58
CA VAL A 302 -2.44 -15.92 -0.23
C VAL A 302 -2.81 -16.53 1.12
N GLY A 303 -2.71 -17.85 1.21
CA GLY A 303 -2.88 -18.58 2.46
C GLY A 303 -4.34 -18.67 2.95
N PRO A 304 -4.55 -19.16 4.17
CA PRO A 304 -5.87 -19.49 4.68
C PRO A 304 -6.59 -18.31 5.38
N VAL A 305 -6.00 -17.14 5.42
CA VAL A 305 -6.58 -15.94 6.05
C VAL A 305 -7.57 -15.24 5.13
N GLU A 306 -8.50 -14.49 5.69
CA GLU A 306 -9.41 -13.66 4.93
C GLU A 306 -8.72 -12.36 4.49
N TRP A 307 -8.90 -11.99 3.23
CA TRP A 307 -8.31 -10.80 2.60
C TRP A 307 -9.39 -9.78 2.27
N LEU A 308 -8.98 -8.54 1.97
CA LEU A 308 -9.89 -7.52 1.48
C LEU A 308 -10.64 -7.99 0.23
N LYS A 309 -11.89 -7.61 0.15
CA LYS A 309 -12.83 -7.92 -0.96
C LYS A 309 -13.30 -6.63 -1.64
N PRO A 310 -13.80 -6.72 -2.91
CA PRO A 310 -13.92 -7.94 -3.73
C PRO A 310 -12.57 -8.45 -4.26
N TYR A 311 -12.47 -9.75 -4.55
CA TYR A 311 -11.27 -10.34 -5.14
C TYR A 311 -11.21 -10.11 -6.64
N THR A 312 -10.01 -9.85 -7.17
CA THR A 312 -9.80 -9.54 -8.60
C THR A 312 -10.28 -10.66 -9.50
N ASP A 313 -9.93 -11.91 -9.21
CA ASP A 313 -10.33 -13.08 -9.99
C ASP A 313 -11.85 -13.28 -10.02
N ASP A 314 -12.51 -13.23 -8.85
CA ASP A 314 -13.97 -13.36 -8.74
C ASP A 314 -14.69 -12.21 -9.48
N THR A 315 -14.18 -10.98 -9.35
CA THR A 315 -14.77 -9.79 -9.99
C THR A 315 -14.66 -9.84 -11.52
N ILE A 316 -13.52 -10.28 -12.06
CA ILE A 316 -13.35 -10.44 -13.51
C ILE A 316 -14.38 -11.45 -14.07
N ILE A 317 -14.58 -12.59 -13.39
CA ILE A 317 -15.57 -13.60 -13.78
C ILE A 317 -16.98 -13.01 -13.75
N GLU A 318 -17.34 -12.30 -12.68
CA GLU A 318 -18.65 -11.66 -12.52
C GLU A 318 -18.91 -10.62 -13.62
N LEU A 319 -17.93 -9.77 -13.94
CA LEU A 319 -18.04 -8.77 -15.02
C LEU A 319 -18.24 -9.44 -16.38
N GLY A 320 -17.52 -10.53 -16.67
CA GLY A 320 -17.72 -11.30 -17.89
C GLY A 320 -19.13 -11.89 -17.99
N GLN A 321 -19.66 -12.43 -16.88
CA GLN A 321 -21.03 -12.97 -16.80
C GLN A 321 -22.09 -11.87 -16.96
N LYS A 322 -21.84 -10.66 -16.45
CA LYS A 322 -22.68 -9.47 -16.64
C LYS A 322 -22.64 -8.92 -18.07
N GLY A 323 -21.77 -9.45 -18.92
CA GLY A 323 -21.71 -9.10 -20.34
C GLY A 323 -20.75 -7.93 -20.63
N VAL A 324 -19.89 -7.52 -19.72
CA VAL A 324 -18.83 -6.54 -19.98
C VAL A 324 -17.91 -7.07 -21.08
N LYS A 325 -17.64 -6.25 -22.11
CA LYS A 325 -16.88 -6.66 -23.30
C LYS A 325 -15.46 -6.11 -23.32
N ALA A 326 -15.23 -4.96 -22.71
CA ALA A 326 -13.93 -4.30 -22.68
C ALA A 326 -13.57 -3.89 -21.25
N LEU A 327 -12.34 -4.14 -20.84
CA LEU A 327 -11.83 -3.87 -19.51
C LEU A 327 -10.44 -3.25 -19.60
N LEU A 328 -10.25 -2.13 -18.91
CA LEU A 328 -8.95 -1.46 -18.72
C LEU A 328 -8.50 -1.64 -17.28
N ALA A 329 -7.49 -2.49 -17.07
CA ALA A 329 -6.89 -2.71 -15.76
C ALA A 329 -5.95 -1.54 -15.37
N VAL A 330 -6.12 -1.03 -14.16
CA VAL A 330 -5.32 0.07 -13.58
C VAL A 330 -4.63 -0.44 -12.33
N PRO A 331 -3.32 -0.72 -12.35
CA PRO A 331 -2.56 -1.11 -11.17
C PRO A 331 -2.38 0.11 -10.26
N ILE A 332 -3.16 0.23 -9.19
CA ILE A 332 -3.22 1.45 -8.38
C ILE A 332 -2.30 1.45 -7.16
N SER A 333 -1.84 0.29 -6.72
CA SER A 333 -0.95 0.18 -5.56
C SER A 333 0.52 0.44 -5.86
N PHE A 334 0.89 0.52 -7.14
CA PHE A 334 2.27 0.49 -7.59
C PHE A 334 2.59 1.61 -8.58
N VAL A 335 3.76 2.20 -8.42
CA VAL A 335 4.26 3.26 -9.31
C VAL A 335 5.36 2.78 -10.25
N SER A 336 5.74 1.52 -10.15
CA SER A 336 6.78 0.87 -10.96
C SER A 336 6.30 -0.49 -11.45
N GLU A 337 6.71 -0.87 -12.66
CA GLU A 337 6.44 -2.21 -13.19
C GLU A 337 7.19 -3.28 -12.39
N HIS A 338 6.54 -4.39 -12.13
CA HIS A 338 7.07 -5.55 -11.42
C HIS A 338 6.26 -6.81 -11.77
N ILE A 339 6.50 -7.91 -11.09
CA ILE A 339 5.88 -9.20 -11.42
C ILE A 339 4.35 -9.15 -11.37
N GLU A 340 3.76 -8.44 -10.42
CA GLU A 340 2.30 -8.36 -10.29
C GLU A 340 1.63 -7.57 -11.41
N THR A 341 2.32 -6.62 -12.04
CA THR A 341 1.81 -5.90 -13.19
C THR A 341 2.09 -6.65 -14.50
N LEU A 342 3.29 -7.22 -14.65
CA LEU A 342 3.74 -7.80 -15.91
C LEU A 342 3.35 -9.28 -16.07
N GLU A 343 3.11 -10.00 -14.98
CA GLU A 343 2.71 -11.41 -15.03
C GLU A 343 1.27 -11.59 -14.55
N GLU A 344 0.90 -11.18 -13.32
CA GLU A 344 -0.46 -11.40 -12.82
C GLU A 344 -1.50 -10.64 -13.65
N ILE A 345 -1.30 -9.33 -13.94
CA ILE A 345 -2.28 -8.53 -14.67
C ILE A 345 -2.21 -8.80 -16.19
N ASP A 346 -1.00 -8.77 -16.78
CA ASP A 346 -0.86 -8.87 -18.24
C ASP A 346 -1.03 -10.30 -18.77
N VAL A 347 -0.82 -11.33 -17.94
CA VAL A 347 -0.92 -12.73 -18.36
C VAL A 347 -2.08 -13.42 -17.65
N GLU A 348 -2.01 -13.64 -16.31
CA GLU A 348 -3.00 -14.46 -15.60
C GLU A 348 -4.42 -13.83 -15.65
N TYR A 349 -4.58 -12.56 -15.29
CA TYR A 349 -5.91 -11.92 -15.28
C TYR A 349 -6.42 -11.61 -16.67
N ARG A 350 -5.54 -11.31 -17.63
CA ARG A 350 -5.95 -11.17 -19.02
C ARG A 350 -6.52 -12.48 -19.58
N GLU A 351 -5.86 -13.61 -19.34
CA GLU A 351 -6.38 -14.90 -19.75
C GLU A 351 -7.71 -15.24 -19.10
N LEU A 352 -7.83 -14.96 -17.79
CA LEU A 352 -9.08 -15.14 -17.06
C LEU A 352 -10.21 -14.29 -17.64
N ALA A 353 -9.95 -13.04 -17.96
CA ALA A 353 -10.90 -12.13 -18.58
C ALA A 353 -11.41 -12.63 -19.93
N LEU A 354 -10.48 -13.07 -20.80
CA LEU A 354 -10.83 -13.64 -22.11
C LEU A 354 -11.69 -14.90 -21.98
N ARG A 355 -11.35 -15.80 -21.05
CA ARG A 355 -12.13 -17.02 -20.76
C ARG A 355 -13.51 -16.68 -20.17
N SER A 356 -13.66 -15.57 -19.47
CA SER A 356 -14.92 -15.12 -18.86
C SER A 356 -15.84 -14.37 -19.84
N GLY A 357 -15.40 -14.14 -21.11
CA GLY A 357 -16.19 -13.52 -22.16
C GLY A 357 -15.94 -12.03 -22.38
N ILE A 358 -14.94 -11.43 -21.71
CA ILE A 358 -14.40 -10.10 -21.99
C ILE A 358 -13.54 -10.23 -23.26
N ARG A 359 -13.76 -9.36 -24.24
CA ARG A 359 -13.14 -9.45 -25.59
C ARG A 359 -11.92 -8.57 -25.75
N GLU A 360 -11.94 -7.40 -25.10
CA GLU A 360 -10.88 -6.41 -25.15
C GLU A 360 -10.31 -6.21 -23.75
N TRP A 361 -9.01 -6.33 -23.63
CA TRP A 361 -8.26 -6.14 -22.40
C TRP A 361 -7.13 -5.16 -22.63
N GLY A 362 -7.05 -4.13 -21.81
CA GLY A 362 -5.93 -3.21 -21.73
C GLY A 362 -5.42 -3.08 -20.32
N ARG A 363 -4.19 -2.60 -20.18
CA ARG A 363 -3.60 -2.24 -18.87
C ARG A 363 -2.96 -0.86 -18.96
N VAL A 364 -3.22 -0.04 -17.97
CA VAL A 364 -2.52 1.24 -17.76
C VAL A 364 -1.10 0.92 -17.27
N PRO A 365 -0.05 1.45 -17.92
CA PRO A 365 1.31 1.26 -17.43
C PRO A 365 1.50 1.92 -16.08
N ALA A 366 2.42 1.38 -15.27
CA ALA A 366 2.83 2.04 -14.03
C ALA A 366 3.44 3.42 -14.34
N LEU A 367 3.35 4.36 -13.39
CA LEU A 367 3.80 5.74 -13.58
C LEU A 367 5.28 5.87 -13.96
N GLY A 368 6.14 4.99 -13.44
CA GLY A 368 7.56 5.02 -13.75
C GLY A 368 8.17 6.41 -13.52
N CYS A 369 8.73 6.98 -14.57
CA CYS A 369 9.33 8.32 -14.58
C CYS A 369 8.44 9.37 -15.27
N GLU A 370 7.12 9.26 -15.16
CA GLU A 370 6.19 10.24 -15.72
C GLU A 370 6.52 11.63 -15.16
N PRO A 371 6.72 12.66 -16.02
CA PRO A 371 7.28 13.94 -15.59
C PRO A 371 6.41 14.68 -14.56
N THR A 372 5.08 14.65 -14.72
CA THR A 372 4.15 15.30 -13.79
C THR A 372 4.23 14.65 -12.40
N PHE A 373 4.28 13.32 -12.37
CA PHE A 373 4.44 12.54 -11.15
C PHE A 373 5.77 12.82 -10.45
N ILE A 374 6.90 12.79 -11.16
CA ILE A 374 8.23 13.07 -10.60
C ILE A 374 8.33 14.52 -10.09
N SER A 375 7.77 15.48 -10.84
CA SER A 375 7.73 16.87 -10.41
C SER A 375 6.94 17.05 -9.10
N ASP A 376 5.82 16.35 -8.98
CA ASP A 376 4.97 16.40 -7.79
C ASP A 376 5.62 15.71 -6.57
N LEU A 377 6.36 14.61 -6.78
CA LEU A 377 7.19 14.03 -5.72
C LEU A 377 8.28 15.00 -5.24
N ALA A 378 8.89 15.76 -6.16
CA ALA A 378 9.86 16.80 -5.79
C ALA A 378 9.18 17.92 -4.97
N ASP A 379 7.97 18.32 -5.33
CA ASP A 379 7.19 19.28 -4.55
C ASP A 379 6.84 18.73 -3.16
N ALA A 380 6.48 17.46 -3.06
CA ALA A 380 6.25 16.80 -1.76
C ALA A 380 7.49 16.84 -0.86
N VAL A 381 8.67 16.58 -1.42
CA VAL A 381 9.94 16.70 -0.69
C VAL A 381 10.16 18.14 -0.23
N ILE A 382 9.98 19.14 -1.10
CA ILE A 382 10.17 20.56 -0.78
C ILE A 382 9.18 21.01 0.31
N GLU A 383 7.92 20.63 0.21
CA GLU A 383 6.88 20.90 1.20
C GLU A 383 7.20 20.29 2.58
N SER A 384 7.93 19.18 2.61
CA SER A 384 8.33 18.51 3.85
C SER A 384 9.55 19.14 4.53
N LEU A 385 10.35 19.98 3.83
CA LEU A 385 11.59 20.54 4.37
C LEU A 385 11.43 21.36 5.66
N PRO A 386 10.37 22.16 5.85
CA PRO A 386 10.16 22.88 7.11
C PRO A 386 10.04 21.96 8.33
N TYR A 387 9.67 20.69 8.10
CA TYR A 387 9.47 19.70 9.15
C TYR A 387 10.69 18.80 9.38
N VAL A 388 11.73 18.92 8.55
CA VAL A 388 13.00 18.20 8.73
C VAL A 388 13.68 18.75 9.97
N GLY A 389 13.91 17.89 10.96
CA GLY A 389 14.45 18.25 12.27
C GLY A 389 13.41 18.32 13.38
N ALA A 390 12.13 18.35 13.07
CA ALA A 390 11.08 18.18 14.07
C ALA A 390 11.20 16.83 14.81
N MET A 391 11.86 15.85 14.21
CA MET A 391 12.07 14.52 14.77
C MET A 391 13.42 14.31 15.45
N SER A 392 14.38 15.23 15.31
CA SER A 392 15.65 15.19 16.05
C SER A 392 15.46 15.72 17.46
N VAL A 393 14.69 15.02 18.26
CA VAL A 393 14.41 15.42 19.63
C VAL A 393 15.39 14.74 20.58
N SER A 394 15.85 15.46 21.59
CA SER A 394 16.70 14.92 22.64
C SER A 394 15.98 13.89 23.55
N ASN A 395 14.68 13.72 23.42
CA ASN A 395 13.89 12.76 24.20
C ASN A 395 13.80 11.41 23.48
N LEU A 396 14.20 10.35 24.18
CA LEU A 396 14.21 8.97 23.64
C LEU A 396 12.81 8.45 23.29
N GLU A 397 11.77 8.85 24.04
CA GLU A 397 10.39 8.46 23.79
C GLU A 397 9.84 9.09 22.50
N ALA A 398 10.19 10.35 22.24
CA ALA A 398 9.82 11.04 21.01
C ALA A 398 10.54 10.46 19.76
N ARG A 399 11.68 9.76 19.93
CA ARG A 399 12.43 9.08 18.86
C ARG A 399 11.84 7.75 18.45
N GLN A 400 10.87 7.23 19.17
CA GLN A 400 10.22 5.94 18.84
C GLN A 400 9.21 6.05 17.69
N SER A 401 8.84 7.29 17.31
CA SER A 401 7.95 7.56 16.20
C SER A 401 8.70 8.27 15.07
N LEU A 402 8.69 7.69 13.87
CA LEU A 402 9.17 8.36 12.65
C LEU A 402 8.16 9.40 12.12
N VAL A 403 7.09 9.62 12.85
CA VAL A 403 6.11 10.65 12.58
C VAL A 403 6.64 11.99 13.12
N PRO A 404 6.55 13.10 12.38
CA PRO A 404 6.99 14.41 12.86
C PRO A 404 6.29 14.75 14.18
N LEU A 405 7.01 14.64 15.28
CA LEU A 405 6.61 15.20 16.55
C LEU A 405 7.02 16.69 16.48
N GLY A 406 6.28 17.47 15.71
CA GLY A 406 6.62 18.87 15.49
C GLY A 406 6.74 19.60 16.82
N SER A 407 7.70 20.51 16.88
CA SER A 407 7.71 21.57 17.90
C SER A 407 6.50 22.50 17.77
N VAL A 408 5.66 22.26 16.79
CA VAL A 408 4.44 22.97 16.51
C VAL A 408 3.30 22.13 17.07
N GLU A 409 2.79 22.53 18.24
CA GLU A 409 1.62 21.92 18.89
C GLU A 409 0.43 21.75 17.93
N GLU A 410 0.29 22.66 16.95
CA GLU A 410 -0.74 22.56 15.90
C GLU A 410 -0.53 21.36 14.96
N LEU A 411 0.72 20.98 14.67
CA LEU A 411 1.03 19.81 13.83
C LEU A 411 0.78 18.52 14.59
N LEU A 412 1.11 18.48 15.88
CA LEU A 412 0.77 17.37 16.77
C LEU A 412 -0.74 17.23 16.88
N ALA A 413 -1.47 18.33 17.08
CA ALA A 413 -2.92 18.30 17.16
C ALA A 413 -3.57 17.88 15.83
N ALA A 414 -3.03 18.31 14.69
CA ALA A 414 -3.48 17.89 13.37
C ALA A 414 -3.16 16.39 13.10
N TYR A 415 -2.00 15.95 13.55
CA TYR A 415 -1.57 14.54 13.43
C TYR A 415 -2.35 13.63 14.36
N ASP A 416 -2.55 14.00 15.61
CA ASP A 416 -3.39 13.29 16.58
C ASP A 416 -4.85 13.23 16.12
N SER A 417 -5.34 14.30 15.48
CA SER A 417 -6.70 14.31 14.92
C SER A 417 -6.84 13.38 13.71
N GLN A 418 -5.75 13.13 12.97
CA GLN A 418 -5.72 12.21 11.83
C GLN A 418 -5.31 10.78 12.21
N ARG A 419 -4.97 10.51 13.48
CA ARG A 419 -4.52 9.20 13.99
C ARG A 419 -3.47 8.49 13.13
N ARG A 420 -2.57 9.25 12.54
CA ARG A 420 -1.48 8.71 11.68
C ARG A 420 -0.23 8.38 12.49
N GLU A 421 -0.39 7.90 13.70
CA GLU A 421 0.70 7.21 14.39
C GLU A 421 1.00 5.92 13.62
N LEU A 422 2.30 5.61 13.45
CA LEU A 422 2.68 4.28 13.00
C LEU A 422 2.05 3.27 13.95
N PRO A 423 1.13 2.42 13.48
CA PRO A 423 0.47 1.49 14.36
C PRO A 423 1.54 0.63 15.02
N SER A 424 1.45 0.47 16.32
CA SER A 424 2.27 -0.48 17.07
C SER A 424 2.24 -1.82 16.35
N LEU A 425 3.33 -2.58 16.42
CA LEU A 425 3.39 -3.96 15.89
C LEU A 425 2.08 -4.67 16.18
N VAL A 426 1.30 -4.91 15.14
CA VAL A 426 0.01 -5.56 15.30
C VAL A 426 0.26 -6.97 15.78
N THR A 427 -0.04 -7.22 17.02
CA THR A 427 -0.13 -8.57 17.55
C THR A 427 -1.50 -9.11 17.17
N VAL A 428 -1.62 -9.74 16.00
CA VAL A 428 -2.85 -10.42 15.52
C VAL A 428 -3.31 -11.52 16.52
N TRP A 429 -2.48 -11.83 17.51
CA TRP A 429 -2.70 -12.83 18.53
C TRP A 429 -2.62 -12.19 19.92
N GLU A 430 -3.58 -11.36 20.25
CA GLU A 430 -3.83 -11.10 21.66
C GLU A 430 -4.49 -12.33 22.28
N TRP A 431 -4.02 -12.74 23.46
CA TRP A 431 -4.70 -13.76 24.24
C TRP A 431 -6.06 -13.20 24.65
N GLY A 432 -7.14 -13.78 24.13
CA GLY A 432 -8.48 -13.38 24.44
C GLY A 432 -9.50 -13.81 23.40
N TRP A 433 -10.73 -13.39 23.58
CA TRP A 433 -11.85 -13.63 22.68
C TRP A 433 -11.83 -12.64 21.50
N THR A 434 -10.78 -12.72 20.65
CA THR A 434 -10.74 -11.97 19.41
C THR A 434 -11.41 -12.79 18.30
N LYS A 435 -11.98 -12.11 17.29
CA LYS A 435 -12.56 -12.76 16.10
C LYS A 435 -11.57 -13.70 15.40
N SER A 436 -10.31 -13.31 15.37
CA SER A 436 -9.21 -14.14 14.82
C SER A 436 -8.96 -15.38 15.67
N ALA A 437 -8.92 -15.24 17.00
CA ALA A 437 -8.75 -16.36 17.91
C ALA A 437 -9.92 -17.36 17.82
N GLU A 438 -11.16 -16.88 17.73
CA GLU A 438 -12.34 -17.73 17.53
C GLU A 438 -12.27 -18.50 16.21
N THR A 439 -11.90 -17.84 15.11
CA THR A 439 -11.78 -18.46 13.81
C THR A 439 -10.73 -19.57 13.79
N TRP A 440 -9.54 -19.31 14.37
CA TRP A 440 -8.46 -20.30 14.42
C TRP A 440 -8.77 -21.44 15.37
N ASN A 441 -9.35 -21.17 16.53
CA ASN A 441 -9.78 -22.20 17.48
C ASN A 441 -10.88 -23.07 16.85
N GLY A 442 -11.83 -22.46 16.14
CA GLY A 442 -12.87 -23.20 15.42
C GLY A 442 -12.31 -24.11 14.32
N ARG A 443 -11.34 -23.63 13.51
CA ARG A 443 -10.66 -24.44 12.50
C ARG A 443 -9.83 -25.56 13.10
N ALA A 444 -9.09 -25.29 14.17
CA ALA A 444 -8.33 -26.30 14.90
C ALA A 444 -9.26 -27.37 15.50
N ALA A 445 -10.38 -26.95 16.07
CA ALA A 445 -11.39 -27.89 16.61
C ALA A 445 -11.98 -28.78 15.50
N MET A 446 -12.33 -28.19 14.33
CA MET A 446 -12.83 -28.98 13.19
C MET A 446 -11.81 -30.01 12.68
N LEU A 447 -10.52 -29.61 12.59
CA LEU A 447 -9.45 -30.55 12.22
C LEU A 447 -9.28 -31.65 13.26
N ALA A 448 -9.32 -31.32 14.53
CA ALA A 448 -9.24 -32.30 15.60
C ALA A 448 -10.40 -33.31 15.53
N VAL A 449 -11.64 -32.82 15.32
CA VAL A 449 -12.81 -33.70 15.15
C VAL A 449 -12.64 -34.58 13.91
N LEU A 450 -12.17 -34.04 12.79
CA LEU A 450 -11.92 -34.82 11.58
C LEU A 450 -10.89 -35.95 11.82
N VAL A 451 -9.78 -35.60 12.50
CA VAL A 451 -8.74 -36.60 12.86
C VAL A 451 -9.34 -37.67 13.79
N LEU A 452 -10.13 -37.27 14.78
CA LEU A 452 -10.80 -38.21 15.69
C LEU A 452 -11.73 -39.18 14.93
N VAL A 453 -12.56 -38.65 14.01
CA VAL A 453 -13.45 -39.46 13.18
C VAL A 453 -12.66 -40.45 12.31
N VAL A 454 -11.56 -39.99 11.67
CA VAL A 454 -10.69 -40.86 10.87
C VAL A 454 -10.06 -41.95 11.74
N LEU A 455 -9.62 -41.63 12.95
CA LEU A 455 -9.07 -42.60 13.89
C LEU A 455 -10.12 -43.60 14.38
N GLU A 456 -11.35 -43.17 14.68
CA GLU A 456 -12.45 -44.05 15.04
C GLU A 456 -12.83 -45.02 13.91
N VAL A 457 -12.96 -44.49 12.68
CA VAL A 457 -13.26 -45.31 11.50
C VAL A 457 -12.14 -46.30 11.21
N SER A 458 -10.87 -45.90 11.33
CA SER A 458 -9.72 -46.76 11.03
C SER A 458 -9.45 -47.82 12.07
N LYS A 459 -9.77 -47.57 13.35
CA LYS A 459 -9.52 -48.51 14.45
C LYS A 459 -10.77 -49.27 14.90
N GLY A 460 -11.96 -48.82 14.54
CA GLY A 460 -13.22 -49.45 14.90
C GLY A 460 -13.64 -49.26 16.38
N GLU A 461 -12.93 -48.41 17.11
CA GLU A 461 -13.17 -48.13 18.53
C GLU A 461 -13.29 -46.63 18.77
N GLY A 462 -14.23 -46.19 19.58
CA GLY A 462 -14.39 -44.79 19.96
C GLY A 462 -13.16 -44.23 20.67
N PHE A 463 -12.83 -42.96 20.42
CA PHE A 463 -11.57 -42.34 20.92
C PHE A 463 -11.45 -42.36 22.47
N LEU A 464 -12.58 -42.24 23.20
CA LEU A 464 -12.63 -42.37 24.65
C LEU A 464 -12.21 -43.76 25.15
N HIS A 465 -12.52 -44.80 24.36
CA HIS A 465 -12.10 -46.15 24.64
C HIS A 465 -10.61 -46.38 24.33
N GLN A 466 -10.14 -45.83 23.22
CA GLN A 466 -8.71 -45.86 22.84
C GLN A 466 -7.80 -45.15 23.85
N TRP A 467 -8.30 -44.11 24.51
CA TRP A 467 -7.56 -43.37 25.55
C TRP A 467 -7.75 -43.92 26.95
N GLY A 468 -8.47 -44.99 27.10
CA GLY A 468 -8.71 -45.59 28.41
C GLY A 468 -9.58 -44.81 29.37
N ILE A 469 -10.34 -43.83 28.84
CA ILE A 469 -11.18 -42.94 29.65
C ILE A 469 -12.50 -43.60 29.99
N LEU A 470 -13.08 -44.39 29.09
CA LEU A 470 -14.34 -45.12 29.33
C LEU A 470 -14.34 -46.14 30.45
N PRO A 471 -13.22 -46.87 30.74
CA PRO A 471 -13.21 -47.79 31.91
C PRO A 471 -13.29 -47.06 33.26
N LEU A 472 -13.09 -45.75 33.29
CA LEU A 472 -13.16 -44.96 34.53
C LEU A 472 -14.63 -44.60 34.91
N PHE A 473 -15.59 -44.87 34.03
CA PHE A 473 -17.01 -44.53 34.20
C PHE A 473 -17.94 -45.73 34.24
N HIS A 474 -17.42 -46.94 34.58
CA HIS A 474 -18.24 -48.15 34.85
C HIS A 474 -18.49 -48.30 36.33
#